data_613ee3199679836b62f402bd58dc4722
#
_entry.id   613ee3199679836b62f402bd58dc4722
#
_cell.length_a   1.000
_cell.length_b   1.000
_cell.length_c   1.000
_cell.angle_alpha   90.00
_cell.angle_beta   90.00
_cell.angle_gamma   90.00
#
_symmetry.space_group_name_H-M   'P 1'
#
loop_
_entity.id
_entity.type
_entity.pdbx_description
1 polymer ?
#
loop_
_entity_poly.entity_id
_entity_poly.type
_entity_poly.pdbx_seq_one_letter_code
_entity_poly.pdbx_strand_id
1 'polypeptide(L)'
;MTQIAKRSFFAGFMLLFAVVVLTAIHWEPTKAAMKTSDADSYDVSAKTAKREQSAPSFNKEVSRIFQKNCQTCHHPGDIAPFSMMTYQETRPWAKAIREKVLTREMPPWKPMPGCGDFRDARALSQEEINTIVAWVDSGSPEGTATDLPPTLQFSESWPLGEPDFVATPDADFTPPQGQDTYRCFSVPVSSLRGDRFIQGLDVRPGNRKIVHHVIAYPDPGGKSVALDAKEAGPGYTCFGGPGFDISTSVTDILAGRSYMLGGWAPGARGYFGPE
;
A
#
# COMPACT_ATOMS: atom_id res chain seq x y z
N MET A 1 33.14 -49.35 19.52
CA MET A 1 33.73 -49.21 20.87
C MET A 1 34.27 -47.82 20.99
N THR A 2 33.61 -46.93 21.65
CA THR A 2 34.15 -46.05 22.71
C THR A 2 33.01 -45.09 23.11
N GLN A 3 32.47 -45.31 24.30
CA GLN A 3 31.54 -44.45 25.01
C GLN A 3 32.30 -43.26 25.59
N ILE A 4 31.78 -42.03 25.46
CA ILE A 4 32.17 -40.92 26.34
C ILE A 4 30.90 -40.19 26.83
N ALA A 5 30.58 -40.48 28.01
CA ALA A 5 30.12 -39.75 29.21
C ALA A 5 29.35 -38.42 29.02
N LYS A 6 28.12 -38.52 29.53
CA LYS A 6 27.29 -37.40 30.00
C LYS A 6 27.96 -36.77 31.24
N ARG A 7 28.07 -35.45 31.27
CA ARG A 7 28.25 -34.68 32.51
C ARG A 7 27.11 -33.69 32.66
N SER A 8 26.27 -34.02 33.65
CA SER A 8 25.26 -33.12 34.24
C SER A 8 25.98 -32.01 35.02
N PHE A 9 25.63 -30.78 34.81
CA PHE A 9 25.93 -29.69 35.73
C PHE A 9 24.62 -29.15 36.26
N PHE A 10 24.31 -29.59 37.50
CA PHE A 10 23.34 -28.97 38.41
C PHE A 10 24.12 -28.04 39.33
N ALA A 11 23.82 -26.75 39.33
CA ALA A 11 24.12 -25.84 40.43
C ALA A 11 23.22 -24.62 40.19
N GLY A 12 22.15 -24.41 40.92
CA GLY A 12 22.21 -23.80 42.22
C GLY A 12 21.69 -22.40 42.02
N PHE A 13 20.32 -22.23 41.93
CA PHE A 13 19.68 -20.89 41.94
C PHE A 13 19.27 -20.62 43.40
N MET A 14 20.09 -19.85 44.10
CA MET A 14 19.85 -19.42 45.48
C MET A 14 18.91 -18.23 45.50
N LEU A 15 17.85 -18.37 46.29
CA LEU A 15 16.85 -17.36 46.62
C LEU A 15 17.48 -16.09 47.22
N LEU A 16 17.16 -14.95 46.65
CA LEU A 16 17.28 -13.65 47.29
C LEU A 16 15.87 -13.10 47.51
N PHE A 17 15.37 -13.30 48.73
CA PHE A 17 14.18 -12.60 49.26
C PHE A 17 14.58 -11.17 49.59
N ALA A 18 14.14 -10.21 48.79
CA ALA A 18 14.18 -8.80 49.14
C ALA A 18 12.93 -8.47 49.98
N VAL A 19 13.13 -8.12 51.22
CA VAL A 19 12.12 -7.60 52.14
C VAL A 19 11.72 -6.22 51.66
N VAL A 20 10.51 -6.07 51.09
CA VAL A 20 9.91 -4.76 50.84
C VAL A 20 9.23 -4.29 52.13
N VAL A 21 9.83 -3.30 52.79
CA VAL A 21 9.24 -2.59 53.92
C VAL A 21 8.15 -1.67 53.36
N LEU A 22 6.89 -2.02 53.66
CA LEU A 22 5.72 -1.18 53.42
C LEU A 22 5.71 -0.02 54.42
N THR A 23 6.14 1.16 54.06
CA THR A 23 5.82 2.39 54.78
C THR A 23 4.46 2.91 54.27
N ALA A 24 3.44 2.66 55.07
CA ALA A 24 2.12 3.26 54.89
C ALA A 24 2.22 4.78 55.18
N ILE A 25 2.24 5.59 54.16
CA ILE A 25 2.07 7.03 54.30
C ILE A 25 0.57 7.28 54.47
N HIS A 26 0.17 7.64 55.69
CA HIS A 26 -1.18 8.13 55.99
C HIS A 26 -1.35 9.50 55.34
N TRP A 27 -2.14 9.54 54.26
CA TRP A 27 -2.62 10.78 53.67
C TRP A 27 -3.89 11.24 54.40
N GLU A 28 -3.76 12.20 55.30
CA GLU A 28 -4.91 12.88 55.85
C GLU A 28 -5.42 13.93 54.85
N PRO A 29 -6.71 13.93 54.45
CA PRO A 29 -7.23 15.01 53.61
C PRO A 29 -7.52 16.24 54.49
N THR A 30 -6.68 17.25 54.36
CA THR A 30 -6.98 18.57 54.92
C THR A 30 -8.23 19.13 54.25
N LYS A 31 -9.33 19.22 55.05
CA LYS A 31 -10.53 19.95 54.64
C LYS A 31 -10.23 21.46 54.64
N ALA A 32 -9.89 21.97 53.47
CA ALA A 32 -9.92 23.43 53.25
C ALA A 32 -11.38 23.86 53.16
N ALA A 33 -11.80 24.66 54.12
CA ALA A 33 -13.10 25.30 54.11
C ALA A 33 -13.14 26.33 52.99
N MET A 34 -13.87 26.00 51.95
CA MET A 34 -14.14 26.94 50.84
C MET A 34 -15.24 27.88 51.26
N LYS A 35 -14.88 29.17 51.44
CA LYS A 35 -15.82 30.26 51.64
C LYS A 35 -16.78 30.32 50.42
N THR A 36 -18.05 30.18 50.68
CA THR A 36 -19.11 30.51 49.72
C THR A 36 -19.15 32.03 49.55
N SER A 37 -18.68 32.51 48.41
CA SER A 37 -18.96 33.84 47.91
C SER A 37 -20.01 33.70 46.82
N ASP A 38 -21.04 34.45 47.00
CA ASP A 38 -22.21 34.79 46.21
C ASP A 38 -22.38 34.13 44.82
N ALA A 39 -23.48 33.45 44.70
CA ALA A 39 -24.03 32.90 43.48
C ALA A 39 -24.47 34.02 42.54
N ASP A 40 -23.62 34.43 41.65
CA ASP A 40 -24.07 34.98 40.39
C ASP A 40 -24.48 33.81 39.49
N SER A 41 -25.79 33.72 39.26
CA SER A 41 -26.41 32.77 38.36
C SER A 41 -25.96 33.05 36.92
N TYR A 42 -24.81 32.49 36.52
CA TYR A 42 -24.55 32.32 35.11
C TYR A 42 -25.40 31.16 34.61
N ASP A 43 -26.48 31.54 33.93
CA ASP A 43 -27.25 30.64 33.09
C ASP A 43 -26.38 30.11 31.97
N VAL A 44 -25.63 29.02 32.26
CA VAL A 44 -24.92 28.22 31.26
C VAL A 44 -25.92 27.35 30.54
N SER A 45 -26.94 27.97 29.97
CA SER A 45 -27.67 27.42 28.86
C SER A 45 -26.81 27.57 27.59
N ALA A 46 -25.57 27.08 27.68
CA ALA A 46 -24.81 26.78 26.50
C ALA A 46 -25.59 25.71 25.74
N LYS A 47 -26.53 26.18 24.91
CA LYS A 47 -27.00 25.44 23.75
C LYS A 47 -25.76 24.99 23.00
N THR A 48 -25.24 23.83 23.36
CA THR A 48 -24.48 23.01 22.43
C THR A 48 -25.44 22.74 21.29
N ALA A 49 -25.46 23.66 20.35
CA ALA A 49 -26.01 23.43 19.04
C ALA A 49 -25.18 22.29 18.50
N LYS A 50 -25.61 21.05 18.77
CA LYS A 50 -25.23 19.88 18.04
C LYS A 50 -25.62 20.23 16.61
N ARG A 51 -24.65 20.78 15.86
CA ARG A 51 -24.78 20.99 14.43
C ARG A 51 -25.23 19.64 13.92
N GLU A 52 -26.47 19.47 13.57
CA GLU A 52 -26.97 18.30 12.85
C GLU A 52 -26.15 18.28 11.56
N GLN A 53 -25.02 17.63 11.64
CA GLN A 53 -24.26 17.31 10.45
C GLN A 53 -25.16 16.35 9.70
N SER A 54 -25.75 16.83 8.61
CA SER A 54 -26.44 15.97 7.67
C SER A 54 -25.54 14.79 7.33
N ALA A 55 -26.12 13.59 7.28
CA ALA A 55 -25.37 12.40 6.93
C ALA A 55 -24.56 12.63 5.65
N PRO A 56 -23.32 12.12 5.57
CA PRO A 56 -22.51 12.25 4.38
C PRO A 56 -23.24 11.68 3.17
N SER A 57 -23.02 12.28 2.00
CA SER A 57 -23.57 11.81 0.74
C SER A 57 -22.44 11.39 -0.23
N PHE A 58 -22.79 10.56 -1.22
CA PHE A 58 -21.82 10.15 -2.23
C PHE A 58 -21.26 11.35 -2.98
N ASN A 59 -22.14 12.19 -3.52
CA ASN A 59 -21.73 13.29 -4.40
C ASN A 59 -20.87 14.34 -3.70
N LYS A 60 -21.09 14.58 -2.40
CA LYS A 60 -20.42 15.66 -1.70
C LYS A 60 -19.13 15.25 -1.01
N GLU A 61 -19.17 14.21 -0.18
CA GLU A 61 -18.04 13.82 0.65
C GLU A 61 -17.34 12.56 0.11
N VAL A 62 -18.12 11.51 -0.19
CA VAL A 62 -17.58 10.17 -0.40
C VAL A 62 -16.88 10.03 -1.75
N SER A 63 -17.43 10.63 -2.80
CA SER A 63 -16.83 10.61 -4.14
C SER A 63 -15.41 11.17 -4.15
N ARG A 64 -15.13 12.21 -3.36
CA ARG A 64 -13.79 12.81 -3.25
C ARG A 64 -12.79 11.88 -2.58
N ILE A 65 -13.25 11.16 -1.55
CA ILE A 65 -12.42 10.15 -0.89
C ILE A 65 -12.11 9.02 -1.88
N PHE A 66 -13.10 8.58 -2.65
CA PHE A 66 -12.92 7.51 -3.63
C PHE A 66 -12.05 7.93 -4.80
N GLN A 67 -12.19 9.14 -5.30
CA GLN A 67 -11.30 9.69 -6.33
C GLN A 67 -9.84 9.68 -5.89
N LYS A 68 -9.59 10.11 -4.67
CA LYS A 68 -8.24 10.21 -4.12
C LYS A 68 -7.61 8.85 -3.86
N ASN A 69 -8.38 7.88 -3.30
CA ASN A 69 -7.81 6.68 -2.68
C ASN A 69 -8.20 5.36 -3.36
N CYS A 70 -9.27 5.33 -4.17
CA CYS A 70 -9.87 4.07 -4.64
C CYS A 70 -9.90 3.95 -6.16
N GLN A 71 -10.31 5.01 -6.87
CA GLN A 71 -10.59 4.98 -8.30
C GLN A 71 -9.36 4.69 -9.16
N THR A 72 -8.15 4.88 -8.64
CA THR A 72 -6.91 4.50 -9.35
C THR A 72 -6.89 3.02 -9.72
N CYS A 73 -7.52 2.16 -8.90
CA CYS A 73 -7.66 0.73 -9.19
C CYS A 73 -9.10 0.35 -9.54
N HIS A 74 -10.09 1.05 -8.98
CA HIS A 74 -11.51 0.79 -9.16
C HIS A 74 -12.10 1.63 -10.29
N HIS A 75 -11.56 1.45 -11.50
CA HIS A 75 -12.11 2.00 -12.75
C HIS A 75 -12.14 0.93 -13.85
N PRO A 76 -12.92 1.11 -14.93
CA PRO A 76 -12.93 0.17 -16.04
C PRO A 76 -11.53 -0.04 -16.63
N GLY A 77 -11.16 -1.31 -16.86
CA GLY A 77 -9.87 -1.67 -17.45
C GLY A 77 -8.72 -1.87 -16.47
N ASP A 78 -8.88 -1.57 -15.18
CA ASP A 78 -7.86 -1.85 -14.16
C ASP A 78 -8.16 -3.12 -13.34
N ILE A 79 -7.35 -3.39 -12.30
CA ILE A 79 -7.29 -4.65 -11.54
C ILE A 79 -8.54 -4.94 -10.72
N ALA A 80 -9.22 -3.91 -10.21
CA ALA A 80 -10.31 -4.10 -9.28
C ALA A 80 -11.53 -4.78 -9.93
N PRO A 81 -12.25 -5.65 -9.18
CA PRO A 81 -13.35 -6.45 -9.74
C PRO A 81 -14.60 -5.64 -10.08
N PHE A 82 -14.69 -4.39 -9.62
CA PHE A 82 -15.81 -3.48 -9.88
C PHE A 82 -15.33 -2.03 -9.93
N SER A 83 -16.08 -1.21 -10.67
CA SER A 83 -15.83 0.22 -10.78
C SER A 83 -16.44 0.99 -9.62
N MET A 84 -15.78 2.07 -9.21
CA MET A 84 -16.26 3.04 -8.22
C MET A 84 -16.34 4.46 -8.83
N MET A 85 -16.47 4.55 -10.14
CA MET A 85 -16.48 5.83 -10.86
C MET A 85 -17.78 6.60 -10.66
N THR A 86 -18.90 5.88 -10.49
CA THR A 86 -20.24 6.45 -10.34
C THR A 86 -20.92 5.95 -9.08
N TYR A 87 -21.97 6.66 -8.65
CA TYR A 87 -22.82 6.22 -7.54
C TYR A 87 -23.45 4.85 -7.82
N GLN A 88 -23.97 4.66 -9.03
CA GLN A 88 -24.69 3.45 -9.45
C GLN A 88 -23.77 2.22 -9.41
N GLU A 89 -22.51 2.39 -9.80
CA GLU A 89 -21.48 1.32 -9.75
C GLU A 89 -21.04 1.03 -8.31
N THR A 90 -20.96 2.06 -7.47
CA THR A 90 -20.44 1.98 -6.10
C THR A 90 -21.48 1.47 -5.09
N ARG A 91 -22.72 1.96 -5.20
CA ARG A 91 -23.80 1.74 -4.21
C ARG A 91 -24.05 0.26 -3.88
N PRO A 92 -24.06 -0.67 -4.84
CA PRO A 92 -24.23 -2.10 -4.57
C PRO A 92 -23.17 -2.68 -3.63
N TRP A 93 -21.97 -2.12 -3.61
CA TRP A 93 -20.82 -2.58 -2.85
C TRP A 93 -20.64 -1.86 -1.50
N ALA A 94 -21.54 -0.92 -1.15
CA ALA A 94 -21.37 -0.05 0.01
C ALA A 94 -21.06 -0.80 1.31
N LYS A 95 -21.75 -1.91 1.59
CA LYS A 95 -21.52 -2.73 2.79
C LYS A 95 -20.13 -3.37 2.79
N ALA A 96 -19.72 -3.92 1.65
CA ALA A 96 -18.38 -4.52 1.50
C ALA A 96 -17.28 -3.45 1.60
N ILE A 97 -17.50 -2.28 1.01
CA ILE A 97 -16.58 -1.13 1.14
C ILE A 97 -16.40 -0.76 2.61
N ARG A 98 -17.50 -0.60 3.35
CA ARG A 98 -17.48 -0.30 4.77
C ARG A 98 -16.64 -1.30 5.56
N GLU A 99 -16.86 -2.59 5.35
CA GLU A 99 -16.09 -3.65 6.00
C GLU A 99 -14.60 -3.54 5.68
N LYS A 100 -14.25 -3.41 4.40
CA LYS A 100 -12.85 -3.39 3.96
C LYS A 100 -12.07 -2.14 4.40
N VAL A 101 -12.73 -0.99 4.54
CA VAL A 101 -12.08 0.21 5.07
C VAL A 101 -11.92 0.15 6.59
N LEU A 102 -12.88 -0.46 7.32
CA LEU A 102 -12.78 -0.66 8.77
C LEU A 102 -11.65 -1.63 9.15
N THR A 103 -11.51 -2.73 8.39
CA THR A 103 -10.40 -3.69 8.58
C THR A 103 -9.08 -3.21 7.99
N ARG A 104 -9.05 -2.04 7.33
CA ARG A 104 -7.89 -1.47 6.64
C ARG A 104 -7.30 -2.42 5.57
N GLU A 105 -8.11 -3.31 5.02
CA GLU A 105 -7.74 -4.12 3.87
C GLU A 105 -7.75 -3.29 2.58
N MET A 106 -8.60 -2.26 2.52
CA MET A 106 -8.68 -1.30 1.41
C MET A 106 -8.54 0.15 1.91
N PRO A 107 -7.76 0.98 1.19
CA PRO A 107 -6.83 0.62 0.12
C PRO A 107 -5.73 -0.33 0.61
N PRO A 108 -5.10 -1.15 -0.27
CA PRO A 108 -4.02 -2.05 0.13
C PRO A 108 -2.77 -1.23 0.52
N TRP A 109 -2.60 -1.01 1.81
CA TRP A 109 -1.50 -0.25 2.41
C TRP A 109 -1.03 -0.95 3.68
N LYS A 110 0.18 -1.50 3.63
CA LYS A 110 0.73 -2.33 4.73
C LYS A 110 1.54 -1.60 5.78
N PRO A 111 2.21 -0.45 5.51
CA PRO A 111 2.96 0.25 6.55
C PRO A 111 2.06 0.64 7.71
N MET A 112 2.52 0.36 8.94
CA MET A 112 1.83 0.74 10.16
C MET A 112 1.89 2.26 10.36
N PRO A 113 0.84 2.89 10.90
CA PRO A 113 0.88 4.31 11.26
C PRO A 113 2.07 4.61 12.18
N GLY A 114 2.81 5.66 11.88
CA GLY A 114 3.99 6.08 12.65
C GLY A 114 5.29 5.32 12.34
N CYS A 115 5.28 4.37 11.42
CA CYS A 115 6.48 3.64 10.99
C CYS A 115 7.15 4.28 9.77
N GLY A 116 7.24 5.59 9.73
CA GLY A 116 7.86 6.37 8.67
C GLY A 116 6.88 7.21 7.86
N ASP A 117 7.42 8.18 7.13
CA ASP A 117 6.68 9.03 6.21
C ASP A 117 6.90 8.53 4.79
N PHE A 118 5.84 8.13 4.14
CA PHE A 118 5.89 7.60 2.79
C PHE A 118 5.31 8.62 1.81
N ARG A 119 6.06 8.92 0.75
CA ARG A 119 5.52 9.68 -0.37
C ARG A 119 4.35 8.89 -0.97
N ASP A 120 3.28 9.60 -1.33
CA ASP A 120 2.08 9.01 -1.95
C ASP A 120 1.40 7.90 -1.11
N ALA A 121 1.45 8.01 0.22
CA ALA A 121 0.76 7.11 1.12
C ALA A 121 -0.73 7.01 0.78
N ARG A 122 -1.24 5.79 0.65
CA ARG A 122 -2.64 5.51 0.29
C ARG A 122 -3.53 5.15 1.47
N ALA A 123 -2.99 5.16 2.68
CA ALA A 123 -3.79 4.91 3.87
C ALA A 123 -4.91 5.94 4.03
N LEU A 124 -6.12 5.47 4.28
CA LEU A 124 -7.20 6.36 4.67
C LEU A 124 -6.95 6.94 6.06
N SER A 125 -7.22 8.21 6.23
CA SER A 125 -7.30 8.83 7.55
C SER A 125 -8.50 8.26 8.34
N GLN A 126 -8.49 8.41 9.65
CA GLN A 126 -9.62 7.97 10.47
C GLN A 126 -10.89 8.76 10.14
N GLU A 127 -10.76 10.03 9.76
CA GLU A 127 -11.87 10.87 9.32
C GLU A 127 -12.49 10.38 8.01
N GLU A 128 -11.65 10.02 7.02
CA GLU A 128 -12.11 9.43 5.75
C GLU A 128 -12.85 8.10 5.99
N ILE A 129 -12.33 7.25 6.88
CA ILE A 129 -12.99 5.99 7.27
C ILE A 129 -14.33 6.28 7.93
N ASN A 130 -14.39 7.19 8.90
CA ASN A 130 -15.61 7.55 9.61
C ASN A 130 -16.66 8.12 8.65
N THR A 131 -16.24 8.92 7.67
CA THR A 131 -17.13 9.48 6.64
C THR A 131 -17.75 8.38 5.77
N ILE A 132 -16.96 7.43 5.30
CA ILE A 132 -17.46 6.29 4.52
C ILE A 132 -18.42 5.44 5.34
N VAL A 133 -18.07 5.14 6.58
CA VAL A 133 -18.90 4.35 7.51
C VAL A 133 -20.22 5.05 7.77
N ALA A 134 -20.22 6.34 8.09
CA ALA A 134 -21.42 7.13 8.33
C ALA A 134 -22.30 7.20 7.08
N TRP A 135 -21.71 7.31 5.89
CA TRP A 135 -22.44 7.26 4.64
C TRP A 135 -23.18 5.92 4.46
N VAL A 136 -22.49 4.81 4.69
CA VAL A 136 -23.10 3.48 4.56
C VAL A 136 -24.20 3.26 5.60
N ASP A 137 -23.94 3.62 6.86
CA ASP A 137 -24.84 3.43 7.97
C ASP A 137 -26.13 4.30 7.85
N SER A 138 -26.04 5.43 7.12
CA SER A 138 -27.19 6.28 6.79
C SER A 138 -27.97 5.84 5.56
N GLY A 139 -27.68 4.67 4.98
CA GLY A 139 -28.37 4.12 3.82
C GLY A 139 -27.72 4.45 2.48
N SER A 140 -26.50 4.97 2.50
CA SER A 140 -25.69 5.32 1.32
C SER A 140 -26.41 6.32 0.38
N PRO A 141 -26.79 7.51 0.84
CA PRO A 141 -27.49 8.48 -0.01
C PRO A 141 -26.58 8.99 -1.14
N GLU A 142 -27.18 9.26 -2.31
CA GLU A 142 -26.44 9.81 -3.46
C GLU A 142 -26.06 11.27 -3.22
N GLY A 143 -26.99 12.06 -2.73
CA GLY A 143 -26.80 13.50 -2.53
C GLY A 143 -27.18 14.34 -3.76
N THR A 144 -26.86 15.63 -3.69
CA THR A 144 -27.21 16.60 -4.72
C THR A 144 -26.23 16.48 -5.91
N ALA A 145 -26.76 16.46 -7.12
CA ALA A 145 -25.96 16.29 -8.35
C ALA A 145 -24.92 17.42 -8.54
N THR A 146 -25.22 18.63 -8.10
CA THR A 146 -24.29 19.79 -8.20
C THR A 146 -23.09 19.68 -7.28
N ASP A 147 -23.11 18.78 -6.28
CA ASP A 147 -21.99 18.55 -5.37
C ASP A 147 -20.98 17.54 -5.91
N LEU A 148 -21.36 16.82 -6.99
CA LEU A 148 -20.47 15.80 -7.59
C LEU A 148 -19.24 16.47 -8.22
N PRO A 149 -18.03 16.04 -7.83
CA PRO A 149 -16.81 16.54 -8.45
C PRO A 149 -16.70 16.05 -9.91
N PRO A 150 -15.92 16.73 -10.75
CA PRO A 150 -15.62 16.25 -12.11
C PRO A 150 -15.08 14.83 -12.07
N THR A 151 -15.56 13.98 -12.97
CA THR A 151 -15.11 12.60 -13.11
C THR A 151 -13.65 12.54 -13.50
N LEU A 152 -12.86 11.72 -12.80
CA LEU A 152 -11.48 11.47 -13.19
C LEU A 152 -11.44 10.77 -14.55
N GLN A 153 -10.48 11.18 -15.37
CA GLN A 153 -10.19 10.54 -16.63
C GLN A 153 -8.94 9.66 -16.47
N PHE A 154 -9.08 8.39 -16.75
CA PHE A 154 -7.98 7.44 -16.78
C PHE A 154 -7.60 7.20 -18.23
N SER A 155 -6.43 7.68 -18.60
CA SER A 155 -5.92 7.61 -19.97
C SER A 155 -5.11 6.35 -20.19
N GLU A 156 -5.22 5.77 -21.37
CA GLU A 156 -4.30 4.74 -21.86
C GLU A 156 -2.94 5.35 -22.30
N SER A 157 -2.78 6.66 -22.25
CA SER A 157 -1.51 7.33 -22.55
C SER A 157 -0.45 7.07 -21.45
N TRP A 158 0.81 7.32 -21.80
CA TRP A 158 1.92 7.18 -20.86
C TRP A 158 1.85 8.26 -19.77
N PRO A 159 1.74 7.89 -18.48
CA PRO A 159 1.60 8.86 -17.38
C PRO A 159 2.80 9.81 -17.24
N LEU A 160 3.99 9.36 -17.67
CA LEU A 160 5.22 10.14 -17.62
C LEU A 160 5.51 10.90 -18.92
N GLY A 161 4.60 10.87 -19.91
CA GLY A 161 4.82 11.36 -21.27
C GLY A 161 5.29 10.25 -22.22
N GLU A 162 5.49 10.57 -23.49
CA GLU A 162 5.96 9.60 -24.47
C GLU A 162 7.34 9.06 -24.08
N PRO A 163 7.51 7.73 -24.04
CA PRO A 163 8.79 7.13 -23.67
C PRO A 163 9.81 7.23 -24.80
N ASP A 164 11.07 7.46 -24.44
CA ASP A 164 12.19 7.39 -25.40
C ASP A 164 12.43 5.97 -25.90
N PHE A 165 12.05 4.97 -25.11
CA PHE A 165 12.23 3.56 -25.43
C PHE A 165 11.13 2.70 -24.79
N VAL A 166 10.57 1.80 -25.60
CA VAL A 166 9.62 0.78 -25.15
C VAL A 166 10.25 -0.60 -25.29
N ALA A 167 10.39 -1.30 -24.17
CA ALA A 167 10.86 -2.68 -24.12
C ALA A 167 9.64 -3.62 -24.06
N THR A 168 9.47 -4.45 -25.08
CA THR A 168 8.35 -5.40 -25.18
C THR A 168 8.92 -6.81 -25.42
N PRO A 169 8.42 -7.84 -24.73
CA PRO A 169 8.74 -9.23 -25.08
C PRO A 169 8.33 -9.55 -26.52
N ASP A 170 9.09 -10.42 -27.17
CA ASP A 170 8.89 -10.76 -28.59
C ASP A 170 7.57 -11.53 -28.85
N ALA A 171 7.02 -12.18 -27.84
CA ALA A 171 5.76 -12.92 -27.95
C ALA A 171 4.98 -12.88 -26.62
N ASP A 172 3.67 -13.06 -26.76
CA ASP A 172 2.75 -13.15 -25.62
C ASP A 172 2.93 -14.47 -24.87
N PHE A 173 2.84 -14.41 -23.55
CA PHE A 173 2.82 -15.58 -22.69
C PHE A 173 1.44 -15.74 -22.05
N THR A 174 0.85 -16.94 -22.22
CA THR A 174 -0.40 -17.31 -21.55
C THR A 174 -0.09 -18.20 -20.36
N PRO A 175 -0.28 -17.72 -19.12
CA PRO A 175 -0.02 -18.54 -17.95
C PRO A 175 -1.03 -19.69 -17.84
N PRO A 176 -0.64 -20.85 -17.29
CA PRO A 176 -1.55 -21.92 -16.98
C PRO A 176 -2.56 -21.48 -15.92
N GLN A 177 -3.78 -22.03 -15.99
CA GLN A 177 -4.85 -21.69 -15.06
C GLN A 177 -4.63 -22.32 -13.69
N GLY A 178 -5.05 -21.62 -12.64
CA GLY A 178 -5.17 -22.16 -11.29
C GLY A 178 -3.89 -22.23 -10.48
N GLN A 179 -2.81 -21.62 -10.97
CA GLN A 179 -1.53 -21.53 -10.24
C GLN A 179 -0.81 -20.21 -10.49
N ASP A 180 -0.04 -19.79 -9.52
CA ASP A 180 0.87 -18.65 -9.67
C ASP A 180 2.02 -19.06 -10.60
N THR A 181 2.36 -18.17 -11.52
CA THR A 181 3.43 -18.38 -12.49
C THR A 181 4.43 -17.27 -12.40
N TYR A 182 5.70 -17.63 -12.24
CA TYR A 182 6.84 -16.72 -12.26
C TYR A 182 7.57 -16.90 -13.58
N ARG A 183 7.52 -15.89 -14.44
CA ARG A 183 8.08 -15.95 -15.78
C ARG A 183 8.97 -14.74 -16.04
N CYS A 184 10.20 -14.98 -16.45
CA CYS A 184 11.13 -13.96 -16.85
C CYS A 184 11.24 -13.90 -18.38
N PHE A 185 11.36 -12.71 -18.92
CA PHE A 185 11.50 -12.45 -20.35
C PHE A 185 12.79 -11.69 -20.60
N SER A 186 13.58 -12.14 -21.56
CA SER A 186 14.75 -11.43 -22.04
C SER A 186 14.31 -10.43 -23.11
N VAL A 187 14.49 -9.14 -22.85
CA VAL A 187 14.08 -8.08 -23.78
C VAL A 187 15.31 -7.33 -24.26
N PRO A 188 15.64 -7.39 -25.58
CA PRO A 188 16.82 -6.72 -26.10
C PRO A 188 16.65 -5.20 -26.11
N VAL A 189 17.68 -4.49 -25.68
CA VAL A 189 17.77 -3.03 -25.70
C VAL A 189 18.85 -2.54 -26.69
N SER A 190 19.14 -3.33 -27.70
CA SER A 190 20.23 -3.10 -28.66
C SER A 190 20.09 -1.81 -29.51
N SER A 191 18.91 -1.23 -29.56
CA SER A 191 18.68 0.08 -30.20
C SER A 191 19.25 1.25 -29.40
N LEU A 192 19.42 1.09 -28.08
CA LEU A 192 20.04 2.09 -27.22
C LEU A 192 21.56 2.05 -27.42
N ARG A 193 22.14 3.19 -27.75
CA ARG A 193 23.59 3.32 -28.00
C ARG A 193 24.29 4.11 -26.90
N GLY A 194 25.46 3.66 -26.49
CA GLY A 194 26.27 4.27 -25.44
C GLY A 194 25.62 4.17 -24.05
N ASP A 195 26.24 4.82 -23.08
CA ASP A 195 25.72 4.88 -21.72
C ASP A 195 24.44 5.74 -21.68
N ARG A 196 23.45 5.26 -20.93
CA ARG A 196 22.17 5.92 -20.74
C ARG A 196 21.82 5.96 -19.27
N PHE A 197 21.19 7.06 -18.85
CA PHE A 197 20.58 7.19 -17.52
C PHE A 197 19.08 6.99 -17.66
N ILE A 198 18.51 6.16 -16.78
CA ILE A 198 17.06 5.97 -16.70
C ILE A 198 16.50 7.05 -15.79
N GLN A 199 15.76 7.99 -16.38
CA GLN A 199 15.09 9.05 -15.64
C GLN A 199 13.73 8.62 -15.11
N GLY A 200 13.02 7.79 -15.85
CA GLY A 200 11.71 7.28 -15.47
C GLY A 200 11.47 5.87 -15.98
N LEU A 201 10.61 5.17 -15.29
CA LEU A 201 10.13 3.84 -15.66
C LEU A 201 8.61 3.78 -15.51
N ASP A 202 7.95 3.30 -16.54
CA ASP A 202 6.55 2.90 -16.49
C ASP A 202 6.40 1.48 -17.03
N VAL A 203 5.47 0.72 -16.48
CA VAL A 203 5.19 -0.67 -16.87
C VAL A 203 3.73 -0.82 -17.21
N ARG A 204 3.44 -1.40 -18.36
CA ARG A 204 2.10 -1.67 -18.85
C ARG A 204 1.91 -3.16 -19.09
N PRO A 205 1.40 -3.90 -18.11
CA PRO A 205 1.05 -5.29 -18.31
C PRO A 205 -0.03 -5.44 -19.38
N GLY A 206 0.10 -6.42 -20.26
CA GLY A 206 -0.90 -6.72 -21.28
C GLY A 206 -2.26 -7.07 -20.69
N ASN A 207 -2.28 -7.72 -19.53
CA ASN A 207 -3.50 -7.98 -18.79
C ASN A 207 -3.31 -7.66 -17.29
N ARG A 208 -3.74 -6.46 -16.89
CA ARG A 208 -3.62 -5.98 -15.50
C ARG A 208 -4.41 -6.81 -14.49
N LYS A 209 -5.40 -7.60 -14.91
CA LYS A 209 -6.23 -8.41 -14.00
C LYS A 209 -5.54 -9.66 -13.50
N ILE A 210 -4.49 -10.13 -14.20
CA ILE A 210 -3.80 -11.37 -13.86
C ILE A 210 -2.31 -11.16 -13.53
N VAL A 211 -1.74 -10.00 -13.87
CA VAL A 211 -0.34 -9.69 -13.54
C VAL A 211 -0.27 -9.14 -12.12
N HIS A 212 0.39 -9.89 -11.23
CA HIS A 212 0.55 -9.50 -9.83
C HIS A 212 1.65 -8.45 -9.65
N HIS A 213 2.79 -8.61 -10.32
CA HIS A 213 3.85 -7.60 -10.38
C HIS A 213 4.78 -7.84 -11.55
N VAL A 214 5.56 -6.82 -11.88
CA VAL A 214 6.67 -6.87 -12.83
C VAL A 214 7.89 -6.28 -12.17
N ILE A 215 9.05 -6.92 -12.33
CA ILE A 215 10.33 -6.39 -11.88
C ILE A 215 11.29 -6.39 -13.06
N ALA A 216 11.91 -5.26 -13.33
CA ALA A 216 12.89 -5.09 -14.40
C ALA A 216 14.32 -5.16 -13.85
N TYR A 217 15.13 -6.01 -14.45
CA TYR A 217 16.54 -6.20 -14.10
C TYR A 217 17.44 -5.89 -15.29
N PRO A 218 18.61 -5.26 -15.06
CA PRO A 218 19.63 -5.15 -16.11
C PRO A 218 20.32 -6.49 -16.29
N ASP A 219 20.60 -6.84 -17.55
CA ASP A 219 21.38 -8.03 -17.91
C ASP A 219 22.50 -7.67 -18.88
N PRO A 220 23.57 -7.03 -18.42
CA PRO A 220 24.67 -6.61 -19.29
C PRO A 220 25.46 -7.78 -19.89
N GLY A 221 25.33 -8.97 -19.32
CA GLY A 221 26.02 -10.18 -19.78
C GLY A 221 25.19 -11.08 -20.67
N GLY A 222 23.92 -10.75 -20.96
CA GLY A 222 23.04 -11.59 -21.79
C GLY A 222 22.73 -12.96 -21.17
N LYS A 223 22.83 -13.11 -19.85
CA LYS A 223 22.57 -14.37 -19.15
C LYS A 223 21.11 -14.83 -19.30
N SER A 224 20.17 -13.88 -19.32
CA SER A 224 18.75 -14.15 -19.54
C SER A 224 18.50 -14.82 -20.90
N VAL A 225 19.21 -14.42 -21.94
CA VAL A 225 19.10 -15.02 -23.28
C VAL A 225 19.48 -16.50 -23.25
N ALA A 226 20.53 -16.84 -22.51
CA ALA A 226 21.00 -18.22 -22.37
C ALA A 226 20.05 -19.07 -21.50
N LEU A 227 19.31 -18.47 -20.58
CA LEU A 227 18.27 -19.14 -19.80
C LEU A 227 17.02 -19.35 -20.65
N ASP A 228 16.59 -18.33 -21.38
CA ASP A 228 15.43 -18.37 -22.28
C ASP A 228 15.59 -19.47 -23.36
N ALA A 229 16.76 -19.57 -23.95
CA ALA A 229 17.06 -20.61 -24.95
C ALA A 229 16.97 -22.07 -24.44
N LYS A 230 16.89 -22.30 -23.14
CA LYS A 230 16.74 -23.64 -22.54
C LYS A 230 15.30 -24.10 -22.40
N GLU A 231 14.34 -23.21 -22.50
CA GLU A 231 12.93 -23.49 -22.38
C GLU A 231 12.19 -23.26 -23.69
N ALA A 232 11.12 -24.02 -23.93
CA ALA A 232 10.26 -23.81 -25.06
C ALA A 232 9.24 -22.69 -24.78
N GLY A 233 8.96 -21.87 -25.78
CA GLY A 233 8.00 -20.77 -25.69
C GLY A 233 8.64 -19.48 -25.16
N PRO A 234 7.85 -18.43 -24.98
CA PRO A 234 8.36 -17.12 -24.59
C PRO A 234 8.82 -17.09 -23.13
N GLY A 235 10.03 -16.59 -22.90
CA GLY A 235 10.62 -16.43 -21.59
C GLY A 235 11.05 -17.75 -20.94
N TYR A 236 11.45 -17.69 -19.67
CA TYR A 236 11.91 -18.83 -18.88
C TYR A 236 11.36 -18.76 -17.45
N THR A 237 11.31 -19.93 -16.78
CA THR A 237 10.84 -20.02 -15.40
C THR A 237 11.84 -19.38 -14.45
N CYS A 238 11.36 -18.48 -13.59
CA CYS A 238 12.18 -17.84 -12.57
C CYS A 238 11.37 -17.66 -11.28
N PHE A 239 12.05 -17.63 -10.13
CA PHE A 239 11.43 -17.39 -8.83
C PHE A 239 12.42 -16.67 -7.92
N GLY A 240 11.98 -15.61 -7.27
CA GLY A 240 12.81 -14.84 -6.34
C GLY A 240 13.87 -13.96 -6.99
N GLY A 241 13.94 -13.90 -8.32
CA GLY A 241 14.89 -13.10 -9.08
C GLY A 241 15.02 -13.55 -10.53
N PRO A 242 15.90 -12.95 -11.33
CA PRO A 242 16.01 -13.21 -12.78
C PRO A 242 16.71 -14.52 -13.13
N GLY A 243 17.03 -15.39 -12.18
CA GLY A 243 17.69 -16.67 -12.41
C GLY A 243 19.22 -16.60 -12.64
N PHE A 244 19.82 -15.43 -12.45
CA PHE A 244 21.25 -15.21 -12.47
C PHE A 244 21.69 -14.24 -11.38
N ASP A 245 22.98 -14.27 -11.03
CA ASP A 245 23.50 -13.41 -9.99
C ASP A 245 23.39 -11.94 -10.39
N ILE A 246 22.68 -11.19 -9.56
CA ILE A 246 22.59 -9.74 -9.62
C ILE A 246 23.62 -9.21 -8.64
N SER A 247 24.48 -8.27 -9.07
CA SER A 247 25.42 -7.66 -8.14
C SER A 247 24.67 -6.94 -7.02
N THR A 248 24.86 -7.39 -5.80
CA THR A 248 24.32 -6.77 -4.57
C THR A 248 25.43 -6.13 -3.75
N SER A 249 26.62 -5.92 -4.34
CA SER A 249 27.74 -5.32 -3.63
C SER A 249 27.41 -3.88 -3.25
N VAL A 250 27.82 -3.49 -2.04
CA VAL A 250 27.65 -2.10 -1.56
C VAL A 250 28.31 -1.10 -2.51
N THR A 251 29.44 -1.48 -3.10
CA THR A 251 30.16 -0.66 -4.10
C THR A 251 29.34 -0.44 -5.37
N ASP A 252 28.60 -1.42 -5.85
CA ASP A 252 27.76 -1.28 -7.03
C ASP A 252 26.51 -0.43 -6.74
N ILE A 253 25.93 -0.59 -5.54
CA ILE A 253 24.84 0.25 -5.09
C ILE A 253 25.27 1.72 -4.98
N LEU A 254 26.43 1.98 -4.35
CA LEU A 254 26.98 3.33 -4.20
C LEU A 254 27.43 3.94 -5.54
N ALA A 255 27.77 3.11 -6.52
CA ALA A 255 28.10 3.54 -7.87
C ALA A 255 26.85 3.73 -8.76
N GLY A 256 25.65 3.66 -8.20
CA GLY A 256 24.38 3.78 -8.95
C GLY A 256 24.10 2.58 -9.87
N ARG A 257 24.85 1.48 -9.75
CA ARG A 257 24.60 0.24 -10.47
C ARG A 257 23.53 -0.56 -9.72
N SER A 258 22.27 -0.16 -9.89
CA SER A 258 21.14 -0.85 -9.29
C SER A 258 21.04 -2.28 -9.82
N TYR A 259 20.82 -3.23 -8.92
CA TYR A 259 20.47 -4.60 -9.31
C TYR A 259 19.03 -4.71 -9.85
N MET A 260 18.23 -3.68 -9.69
CA MET A 260 16.85 -3.61 -10.16
C MET A 260 16.61 -2.23 -10.77
N LEU A 261 16.12 -2.20 -12.00
CA LEU A 261 15.76 -0.93 -12.67
C LEU A 261 14.49 -0.35 -12.12
N GLY A 262 13.61 -1.20 -11.64
CA GLY A 262 12.33 -0.82 -11.08
C GLY A 262 11.29 -1.91 -11.23
N GLY A 263 10.06 -1.59 -10.88
CA GLY A 263 8.97 -2.55 -10.96
C GLY A 263 7.59 -1.91 -10.99
N TRP A 264 6.60 -2.76 -11.15
CA TRP A 264 5.20 -2.41 -11.14
C TRP A 264 4.41 -3.41 -10.29
N ALA A 265 3.42 -2.92 -9.60
CA ALA A 265 2.39 -3.72 -8.94
C ALA A 265 1.02 -3.05 -9.17
N PRO A 266 -0.11 -3.72 -8.98
CA PRO A 266 -1.44 -3.14 -9.15
C PRO A 266 -1.59 -1.81 -8.41
N GLY A 267 -2.08 -0.80 -9.14
CA GLY A 267 -2.21 0.57 -8.65
C GLY A 267 -0.89 1.37 -8.62
N ALA A 268 0.25 0.79 -8.98
CA ALA A 268 1.47 1.56 -9.20
C ALA A 268 1.34 2.38 -10.49
N ARG A 269 1.91 3.58 -10.46
CA ARG A 269 2.10 4.44 -11.64
C ARG A 269 3.57 4.46 -11.99
N GLY A 270 3.87 4.84 -13.23
CA GLY A 270 5.24 5.14 -13.62
C GLY A 270 5.86 6.16 -12.66
N TYR A 271 7.15 6.08 -12.45
CA TYR A 271 7.87 6.98 -11.57
C TYR A 271 9.12 7.52 -12.25
N PHE A 272 9.46 8.76 -11.91
CA PHE A 272 10.78 9.31 -12.18
C PHE A 272 11.75 8.88 -11.08
N GLY A 273 12.96 8.53 -11.46
CA GLY A 273 14.07 8.34 -10.53
C GLY A 273 14.40 9.63 -9.78
N PRO A 274 15.20 9.56 -8.71
CA PRO A 274 15.73 10.76 -8.08
C PRO A 274 16.61 11.52 -9.09
N GLU A 275 16.45 12.85 -9.09
CA GLU A 275 17.32 13.77 -9.85
C GLU A 275 18.74 13.76 -9.31
#